data_6656ab09dcb7a6c5a70cb4bf7e48c97a
#
_entry.id   6656ab09dcb7a6c5a70cb4bf7e48c97a
#
_cell.length_a   1.000
_cell.length_b   1.000
_cell.length_c   1.000
_cell.angle_alpha   90.00
_cell.angle_beta   90.00
_cell.angle_gamma   90.00
#
_symmetry.space_group_name_H-M   'P 1'
#
loop_
_entity.id
_entity.type
_entity.pdbx_description
1 polymer ?
#
loop_
_entity_poly.entity_id
_entity_poly.type
_entity_poly.pdbx_seq_one_letter_code
_entity_poly.pdbx_strand_id
1 'polypeptide(L)'
;MSKLLLTLVILGVAFATKVDKKFLDFQDFIAKYHKSYDSPAEFMEKFEVFKENQKIIKKNSPKKLSNGKFNPNEQRFAPNQFSDMTQEEFRAKYLNLDVEQIRAMKESGAFRELHPESTKDLPANFDWREKGKVTPVKQQGDCGSCWSFATAATMESQYLLKTNKTLIMSEQQLIDCDKRNKGCRGGVMNKAYEYLMNSGMMSAEDYPYEENDEETQCRYQEDKAVMKVKSWGFAGTQDEEEIKALLIEKGPLSGAVNAFPLMFYAGGIFNPWFDFLCPSTINHAITIVGYGTEGETQYWIIKNSWGESWGENGYFRLALGRGLCGINTYVLGVEGEVIEH
;
A
#
# COMPACT_ATOMS: atom_id res chain seq x y z
N MET A 1 -7.53 8.84 33.98
CA MET A 1 -6.76 8.01 34.95
C MET A 1 -5.51 7.34 34.37
N SER A 2 -5.07 7.74 33.20
CA SER A 2 -3.98 7.05 32.45
C SER A 2 -2.56 7.62 32.67
N LYS A 3 -2.38 8.79 33.25
CA LYS A 3 -1.05 9.42 33.44
C LYS A 3 -0.30 8.96 34.71
N LEU A 4 -0.96 8.26 35.62
CA LEU A 4 -0.36 7.88 36.91
C LEU A 4 0.36 6.52 36.88
N LEU A 5 0.02 5.63 35.92
CA LEU A 5 0.66 4.31 35.80
C LEU A 5 2.06 4.36 35.16
N LEU A 6 2.32 5.33 34.30
CA LEU A 6 3.62 5.46 33.63
C LEU A 6 4.73 5.93 34.58
N THR A 7 4.36 6.68 35.62
CA THR A 7 5.31 7.26 36.60
C THR A 7 5.80 6.22 37.63
N LEU A 8 5.03 5.17 37.90
CA LEU A 8 5.36 4.14 38.90
C LEU A 8 6.34 3.08 38.40
N VAL A 9 6.41 2.85 37.07
CA VAL A 9 7.42 1.95 36.48
C VAL A 9 8.80 2.59 36.46
N ILE A 10 8.88 3.93 36.43
CA ILE A 10 10.16 4.67 36.43
C ILE A 10 10.82 4.70 37.84
N LEU A 11 10.06 4.60 38.91
CA LEU A 11 10.55 4.67 40.29
C LEU A 11 11.06 3.35 40.88
N GLY A 12 10.83 2.22 40.18
CA GLY A 12 11.23 0.89 40.65
C GLY A 12 12.61 0.39 40.22
N VAL A 13 13.34 1.10 39.35
CA VAL A 13 14.62 0.66 38.77
C VAL A 13 15.75 1.67 39.02
N ALA A 14 15.83 2.19 40.21
CA ALA A 14 16.98 2.99 40.63
C ALA A 14 18.07 2.11 41.28
N PHE A 15 18.51 1.06 40.58
CA PHE A 15 19.83 0.46 40.78
C PHE A 15 20.60 0.56 39.48
N ALA A 16 21.81 1.14 39.57
CA ALA A 16 22.73 1.47 38.50
C ALA A 16 23.06 0.26 37.59
N THR A 17 22.13 -0.13 36.74
CA THR A 17 22.38 -0.95 35.57
C THR A 17 22.32 -0.02 34.37
N LYS A 18 23.34 -0.08 33.54
CA LYS A 18 23.42 0.57 32.22
C LYS A 18 22.07 0.32 31.50
N VAL A 19 21.23 1.35 31.39
CA VAL A 19 19.92 1.22 30.74
C VAL A 19 20.13 0.55 29.38
N ASP A 20 19.44 -0.54 29.12
CA ASP A 20 19.61 -1.26 27.85
C ASP A 20 19.25 -0.31 26.73
N LYS A 21 20.21 -0.04 25.85
CA LYS A 21 19.99 0.83 24.70
C LYS A 21 18.75 0.41 23.88
N LYS A 22 18.49 -0.89 23.78
CA LYS A 22 17.32 -1.38 23.05
C LYS A 22 16.01 -0.99 23.72
N PHE A 23 15.99 -0.86 25.04
CA PHE A 23 14.82 -0.38 25.77
C PHE A 23 14.57 1.13 25.49
N LEU A 24 15.63 1.93 25.44
CA LEU A 24 15.51 3.35 25.04
C LEU A 24 15.04 3.47 23.59
N ASP A 25 15.62 2.69 22.67
CA ASP A 25 15.20 2.67 21.26
C ASP A 25 13.72 2.27 21.12
N PHE A 26 13.21 1.37 21.99
CA PHE A 26 11.79 0.99 22.00
C PHE A 26 10.89 2.09 22.58
N GLN A 27 11.34 2.81 23.61
CA GLN A 27 10.60 3.97 24.13
C GLN A 27 10.48 5.08 23.09
N ASP A 28 11.57 5.37 22.37
CA ASP A 28 11.55 6.33 21.27
C ASP A 28 10.61 5.89 20.15
N PHE A 29 10.59 4.60 19.84
CA PHE A 29 9.64 4.00 18.89
C PHE A 29 8.19 4.19 19.33
N ILE A 30 7.86 3.87 20.59
CA ILE A 30 6.51 4.06 21.17
C ILE A 30 6.08 5.53 21.04
N ALA A 31 6.95 6.46 21.42
CA ALA A 31 6.67 7.89 21.34
C ALA A 31 6.44 8.36 19.90
N LYS A 32 7.32 7.92 18.98
CA LYS A 32 7.28 8.30 17.57
C LYS A 32 6.02 7.83 16.83
N TYR A 33 5.59 6.58 17.12
CA TYR A 33 4.47 5.96 16.40
C TYR A 33 3.19 5.90 17.24
N HIS A 34 3.15 6.64 18.39
CA HIS A 34 2.01 6.77 19.28
C HIS A 34 1.43 5.42 19.73
N LYS A 35 2.33 4.44 19.99
CA LYS A 35 1.92 3.11 20.42
C LYS A 35 1.42 3.10 21.86
N SER A 36 0.44 2.24 22.14
CA SER A 36 -0.08 1.97 23.47
C SER A 36 -0.30 0.46 23.62
N TYR A 37 -0.13 -0.05 24.82
CA TYR A 37 -0.30 -1.47 25.14
C TYR A 37 -1.20 -1.59 26.37
N ASP A 38 -2.11 -2.56 26.36
CA ASP A 38 -3.17 -2.68 27.37
C ASP A 38 -2.66 -3.25 28.71
N SER A 39 -1.50 -3.92 28.69
CA SER A 39 -0.92 -4.53 29.87
C SER A 39 0.61 -4.51 29.88
N PRO A 40 1.24 -4.61 31.09
CA PRO A 40 2.68 -4.82 31.18
C PRO A 40 3.17 -6.10 30.47
N ALA A 41 2.36 -7.13 30.42
CA ALA A 41 2.70 -8.39 29.71
C ALA A 41 2.78 -8.15 28.21
N GLU A 42 1.79 -7.48 27.62
CA GLU A 42 1.79 -7.09 26.21
C GLU A 42 2.96 -6.17 25.89
N PHE A 43 3.22 -5.15 26.72
CA PHE A 43 4.38 -4.29 26.57
C PHE A 43 5.69 -5.08 26.44
N MET A 44 5.89 -6.07 27.33
CA MET A 44 7.09 -6.89 27.30
C MET A 44 7.14 -7.80 26.06
N GLU A 45 6.03 -8.37 25.64
CA GLU A 45 5.91 -9.15 24.41
C GLU A 45 6.30 -8.30 23.20
N LYS A 46 5.69 -7.11 23.05
CA LYS A 46 5.98 -6.19 21.95
C LYS A 46 7.43 -5.68 21.97
N PHE A 47 8.01 -5.52 23.14
CA PHE A 47 9.43 -5.21 23.26
C PHE A 47 10.34 -6.34 22.74
N GLU A 48 10.03 -7.61 23.05
CA GLU A 48 10.77 -8.75 22.51
C GLU A 48 10.63 -8.82 20.98
N VAL A 49 9.42 -8.66 20.45
CA VAL A 49 9.16 -8.60 19.00
C VAL A 49 9.97 -7.47 18.35
N PHE A 50 9.96 -6.28 18.96
CA PHE A 50 10.75 -5.15 18.47
C PHE A 50 12.24 -5.47 18.39
N LYS A 51 12.79 -6.13 19.41
CA LYS A 51 14.21 -6.54 19.41
C LYS A 51 14.56 -7.54 18.30
N GLU A 52 13.68 -8.50 18.03
CA GLU A 52 13.89 -9.46 16.94
C GLU A 52 13.79 -8.75 15.57
N ASN A 53 12.82 -7.87 15.39
CA ASN A 53 12.68 -7.09 14.16
C ASN A 53 13.89 -6.18 13.91
N GLN A 54 14.50 -5.60 14.97
CA GLN A 54 15.76 -4.85 14.84
C GLN A 54 16.90 -5.71 14.28
N LYS A 55 16.97 -7.01 14.65
CA LYS A 55 17.97 -7.93 14.09
C LYS A 55 17.71 -8.20 12.62
N ILE A 56 16.44 -8.41 12.23
CA ILE A 56 16.02 -8.62 10.83
C ILE A 56 16.39 -7.39 9.98
N ILE A 57 16.01 -6.19 10.44
CA ILE A 57 16.31 -4.93 9.78
C ILE A 57 17.83 -4.76 9.57
N LYS A 58 18.61 -4.97 10.63
CA LYS A 58 20.07 -4.85 10.57
C LYS A 58 20.71 -5.85 9.60
N LYS A 59 20.22 -7.09 9.57
CA LYS A 59 20.72 -8.16 8.68
C LYS A 59 20.48 -7.82 7.22
N ASN A 60 19.32 -7.23 6.90
CA ASN A 60 18.88 -6.98 5.53
C ASN A 60 19.24 -5.56 5.02
N SER A 61 19.70 -4.68 5.90
CA SER A 61 20.11 -3.32 5.51
C SER A 61 21.50 -3.32 4.88
N PRO A 62 21.71 -2.56 3.80
CA PRO A 62 23.03 -2.41 3.19
C PRO A 62 24.00 -1.69 4.15
N LYS A 63 25.28 -1.90 3.93
CA LYS A 63 26.32 -1.15 4.66
C LYS A 63 26.39 0.27 4.13
N LYS A 64 26.62 1.23 5.03
CA LYS A 64 26.90 2.59 4.65
C LYS A 64 28.21 2.67 3.86
N LEU A 65 28.23 3.56 2.87
CA LEU A 65 29.44 3.92 2.14
C LEU A 65 30.45 4.59 3.08
N SER A 66 31.70 4.76 2.63
CA SER A 66 32.78 5.40 3.38
C SER A 66 32.46 6.84 3.83
N ASN A 67 31.56 7.53 3.10
CA ASN A 67 31.06 8.89 3.43
C ASN A 67 29.88 8.87 4.44
N GLY A 68 29.54 7.71 5.01
CA GLY A 68 28.44 7.55 5.96
C GLY A 68 27.03 7.54 5.37
N LYS A 69 26.88 7.71 4.05
CA LYS A 69 25.59 7.66 3.33
C LYS A 69 25.33 6.26 2.82
N PHE A 70 24.06 5.95 2.55
CA PHE A 70 23.67 4.75 1.81
C PHE A 70 23.75 5.02 0.31
N ASN A 71 23.97 3.96 -0.47
CA ASN A 71 23.76 4.02 -1.90
C ASN A 71 22.25 4.25 -2.14
N PRO A 72 21.84 5.32 -2.84
CA PRO A 72 20.43 5.62 -3.06
C PRO A 72 19.70 4.52 -3.88
N ASN A 73 20.45 3.74 -4.64
CA ASN A 73 19.92 2.68 -5.50
C ASN A 73 19.74 1.35 -4.76
N GLU A 74 20.35 1.18 -3.60
CA GLU A 74 20.19 -0.02 -2.81
C GLU A 74 18.99 0.07 -1.89
N GLN A 75 18.20 -1.02 -1.86
CA GLN A 75 17.10 -1.16 -0.92
C GLN A 75 17.57 -0.97 0.52
N ARG A 76 16.80 -0.23 1.31
CA ARG A 76 17.09 0.04 2.71
C ARG A 76 15.93 -0.41 3.59
N PHE A 77 16.28 -0.88 4.76
CA PHE A 77 15.32 -1.26 5.80
C PHE A 77 15.60 -0.44 7.05
N ALA A 78 14.54 0.02 7.69
CA ALA A 78 14.62 0.78 8.94
C ALA A 78 13.39 0.48 9.82
N PRO A 79 13.49 0.76 11.13
CA PRO A 79 12.33 0.73 12.02
C PRO A 79 11.23 1.66 11.54
N ASN A 80 10.01 1.14 11.50
CA ASN A 80 8.81 1.87 11.14
C ASN A 80 7.64 1.42 12.03
N GLN A 81 6.41 1.87 11.77
CA GLN A 81 5.23 1.58 12.58
C GLN A 81 4.94 0.09 12.81
N PHE A 82 5.55 -0.81 12.04
CA PHE A 82 5.37 -2.27 12.15
C PHE A 82 6.43 -2.95 13.01
N SER A 83 7.34 -2.18 13.61
CA SER A 83 8.51 -2.77 14.30
C SER A 83 8.21 -3.54 15.58
N ASP A 84 7.01 -3.39 16.13
CA ASP A 84 6.46 -4.13 17.27
C ASP A 84 5.50 -5.26 16.87
N MET A 85 5.35 -5.52 15.56
CA MET A 85 4.48 -6.57 15.04
C MET A 85 5.26 -7.81 14.67
N THR A 86 4.71 -8.98 14.98
CA THR A 86 5.20 -10.23 14.39
C THR A 86 4.92 -10.29 12.89
N GLN A 87 5.60 -11.17 12.18
CA GLN A 87 5.34 -11.37 10.74
C GLN A 87 3.93 -11.90 10.49
N GLU A 88 3.41 -12.71 11.40
CA GLU A 88 2.05 -13.26 11.37
C GLU A 88 1.00 -12.17 11.56
N GLU A 89 1.18 -11.28 12.53
CA GLU A 89 0.31 -10.13 12.75
C GLU A 89 0.29 -9.20 11.53
N PHE A 90 1.46 -8.91 10.97
CA PHE A 90 1.57 -8.07 9.77
C PHE A 90 0.84 -8.69 8.57
N ARG A 91 1.01 -10.01 8.33
CA ARG A 91 0.28 -10.72 7.28
C ARG A 91 -1.23 -10.66 7.48
N ALA A 92 -1.68 -10.94 8.69
CA ALA A 92 -3.10 -11.00 9.02
C ALA A 92 -3.81 -9.65 8.87
N LYS A 93 -3.11 -8.54 9.19
CA LYS A 93 -3.70 -7.19 9.17
C LYS A 93 -3.55 -6.46 7.83
N TYR A 94 -2.41 -6.62 7.15
CA TYR A 94 -2.04 -5.77 6.02
C TYR A 94 -2.01 -6.47 4.66
N LEU A 95 -1.94 -7.81 4.61
CA LEU A 95 -1.76 -8.57 3.37
C LEU A 95 -2.98 -9.43 3.04
N ASN A 96 -4.13 -8.76 2.84
CA ASN A 96 -5.45 -9.40 2.72
C ASN A 96 -6.07 -9.31 1.31
N LEU A 97 -5.23 -9.31 0.25
CA LEU A 97 -5.75 -9.44 -1.11
C LEU A 97 -6.39 -10.83 -1.28
N ASP A 98 -7.63 -10.88 -1.77
CA ASP A 98 -8.36 -12.16 -1.97
C ASP A 98 -7.91 -12.86 -3.25
N VAL A 99 -6.81 -13.60 -3.15
CA VAL A 99 -6.17 -14.28 -4.30
C VAL A 99 -7.05 -15.36 -4.89
N GLU A 100 -7.93 -15.99 -4.10
CA GLU A 100 -8.85 -17.01 -4.59
C GLU A 100 -9.89 -16.40 -5.54
N GLN A 101 -10.38 -15.22 -5.27
CA GLN A 101 -11.26 -14.49 -6.20
C GLN A 101 -10.55 -14.16 -7.51
N ILE A 102 -9.26 -13.76 -7.46
CA ILE A 102 -8.46 -13.50 -8.66
C ILE A 102 -8.29 -14.77 -9.48
N ARG A 103 -8.00 -15.89 -8.83
CA ARG A 103 -7.86 -17.20 -9.50
C ARG A 103 -9.15 -17.62 -10.19
N ALA A 104 -10.25 -17.62 -9.45
CA ALA A 104 -11.58 -17.99 -9.98
C ALA A 104 -11.99 -17.13 -11.18
N MET A 105 -11.68 -15.83 -11.15
CA MET A 105 -11.95 -14.93 -12.26
C MET A 105 -11.08 -15.26 -13.49
N LYS A 106 -9.78 -15.50 -13.31
CA LYS A 106 -8.89 -15.91 -14.41
C LYS A 106 -9.32 -17.23 -15.05
N GLU A 107 -9.72 -18.20 -14.24
CA GLU A 107 -10.23 -19.50 -14.70
C GLU A 107 -11.55 -19.37 -15.46
N SER A 108 -12.42 -18.44 -15.09
CA SER A 108 -13.69 -18.19 -15.79
C SER A 108 -13.52 -17.55 -17.16
N GLY A 109 -12.38 -16.90 -17.43
CA GLY A 109 -12.16 -16.11 -18.65
C GLY A 109 -13.08 -14.88 -18.78
N ALA A 110 -13.85 -14.57 -17.74
CA ALA A 110 -14.85 -13.48 -17.74
C ALA A 110 -14.19 -12.13 -17.38
N PHE A 111 -13.22 -11.68 -18.16
CA PHE A 111 -12.59 -10.38 -17.97
C PHE A 111 -12.24 -9.73 -19.32
N ARG A 112 -12.23 -8.41 -19.31
CA ARG A 112 -11.77 -7.62 -20.46
C ARG A 112 -10.27 -7.43 -20.36
N GLU A 113 -9.55 -7.75 -21.42
CA GLU A 113 -8.15 -7.41 -21.57
C GLU A 113 -8.00 -5.99 -22.11
N LEU A 114 -7.01 -5.29 -21.58
CA LEU A 114 -6.55 -3.99 -22.07
C LEU A 114 -5.21 -4.18 -22.74
N HIS A 115 -5.11 -3.71 -23.95
CA HIS A 115 -3.86 -3.62 -24.71
C HIS A 115 -3.60 -2.15 -25.01
N PRO A 116 -2.35 -1.66 -24.90
CA PRO A 116 -2.02 -0.30 -25.27
C PRO A 116 -2.08 -0.13 -26.81
N GLU A 117 -2.30 1.11 -27.26
CA GLU A 117 -2.28 1.43 -28.67
C GLU A 117 -0.86 1.23 -29.26
N SER A 118 0.18 1.51 -28.47
CA SER A 118 1.59 1.35 -28.86
C SER A 118 2.50 1.22 -27.65
N THR A 119 3.53 0.39 -27.78
CA THR A 119 4.67 0.31 -26.84
C THR A 119 5.92 1.02 -27.37
N LYS A 120 5.82 1.67 -28.55
CA LYS A 120 6.95 2.38 -29.17
C LYS A 120 7.12 3.76 -28.54
N ASP A 121 8.37 4.20 -28.50
CA ASP A 121 8.75 5.57 -28.10
C ASP A 121 8.29 5.96 -26.68
N LEU A 122 8.19 4.99 -25.77
CA LEU A 122 7.90 5.28 -24.38
C LEU A 122 9.04 6.10 -23.74
N PRO A 123 8.73 7.13 -22.94
CA PRO A 123 9.76 7.91 -22.27
C PRO A 123 10.53 7.02 -21.27
N ALA A 124 11.82 7.29 -21.08
CA ALA A 124 12.65 6.53 -20.13
C ALA A 124 12.20 6.66 -18.66
N ASN A 125 11.56 7.80 -18.33
CA ASN A 125 11.00 8.08 -17.01
C ASN A 125 9.61 8.68 -17.18
N PHE A 126 8.69 8.28 -16.33
CA PHE A 126 7.34 8.81 -16.33
C PHE A 126 6.74 8.76 -14.92
N ASP A 127 6.22 9.87 -14.42
CA ASP A 127 5.67 9.96 -13.06
C ASP A 127 4.42 10.85 -13.02
N TRP A 128 3.28 10.26 -12.69
CA TRP A 128 2.02 10.98 -12.57
C TRP A 128 2.00 11.95 -11.37
N ARG A 129 2.88 11.76 -10.36
CA ARG A 129 3.02 12.69 -9.23
C ARG A 129 3.55 14.04 -9.71
N GLU A 130 4.56 14.03 -10.59
CA GLU A 130 5.14 15.24 -11.19
C GLU A 130 4.13 15.99 -12.07
N LYS A 131 3.13 15.28 -12.58
CA LYS A 131 2.03 15.87 -13.37
C LYS A 131 0.85 16.32 -12.50
N GLY A 132 0.94 16.19 -11.16
CA GLY A 132 -0.14 16.56 -10.23
C GLY A 132 -1.38 15.67 -10.37
N LYS A 133 -1.25 14.41 -10.78
CA LYS A 133 -2.37 13.51 -11.02
C LYS A 133 -2.46 12.36 -9.99
N VAL A 134 -1.78 12.52 -8.86
CA VAL A 134 -1.82 11.57 -7.74
C VAL A 134 -2.17 12.33 -6.45
N THR A 135 -3.17 11.84 -5.73
CA THR A 135 -3.61 12.38 -4.43
C THR A 135 -2.62 12.00 -3.32
N PRO A 136 -2.68 12.64 -2.12
CA PRO A 136 -1.84 12.28 -0.98
C PRO A 136 -1.91 10.80 -0.62
N VAL A 137 -0.86 10.31 0.02
CA VAL A 137 -0.82 8.95 0.57
C VAL A 137 -1.74 8.86 1.78
N LYS A 138 -2.50 7.77 1.87
CA LYS A 138 -3.42 7.47 2.96
C LYS A 138 -2.96 6.27 3.78
N GLN A 139 -3.62 6.01 4.89
CA GLN A 139 -3.31 4.89 5.79
C GLN A 139 -4.54 4.02 6.00
N GLN A 140 -4.40 2.72 5.69
CA GLN A 140 -5.47 1.72 5.90
C GLN A 140 -5.62 1.29 7.35
N GLY A 141 -4.64 1.54 8.22
CA GLY A 141 -4.64 1.10 9.61
C GLY A 141 -4.71 -0.43 9.76
N ASP A 142 -5.38 -0.89 10.80
CA ASP A 142 -5.52 -2.31 11.14
C ASP A 142 -6.62 -3.05 10.34
N CYS A 143 -7.14 -2.45 9.29
CA CYS A 143 -8.14 -3.03 8.39
C CYS A 143 -7.50 -3.58 7.12
N GLY A 144 -7.82 -4.81 6.71
CA GLY A 144 -7.35 -5.47 5.49
C GLY A 144 -7.94 -4.89 4.20
N SER A 145 -7.98 -3.57 4.09
CA SER A 145 -8.67 -2.79 3.06
C SER A 145 -7.79 -2.29 1.91
N CYS A 146 -6.58 -2.84 1.74
CA CYS A 146 -5.66 -2.44 0.66
C CYS A 146 -6.34 -2.37 -0.73
N TRP A 147 -7.29 -3.26 -1.00
CA TRP A 147 -8.08 -3.32 -2.22
C TRP A 147 -8.94 -2.06 -2.41
N SER A 148 -9.58 -1.54 -1.35
CA SER A 148 -10.38 -0.31 -1.41
C SER A 148 -9.51 0.93 -1.59
N PHE A 149 -8.34 0.98 -0.93
CA PHE A 149 -7.37 2.07 -1.08
C PHE A 149 -6.79 2.13 -2.49
N ALA A 150 -6.42 1.00 -3.09
CA ALA A 150 -5.94 0.96 -4.46
C ALA A 150 -7.04 1.37 -5.46
N THR A 151 -8.29 0.96 -5.23
CA THR A 151 -9.45 1.38 -6.02
C THR A 151 -9.67 2.89 -5.89
N ALA A 152 -9.72 3.43 -4.67
CA ALA A 152 -9.92 4.86 -4.42
C ALA A 152 -8.80 5.69 -5.06
N ALA A 153 -7.54 5.31 -4.89
CA ALA A 153 -6.41 6.04 -5.46
C ALA A 153 -6.44 6.12 -6.99
N THR A 154 -6.87 5.07 -7.68
CA THR A 154 -7.04 5.11 -9.14
C THR A 154 -8.23 5.97 -9.55
N MET A 155 -9.35 5.89 -8.84
CA MET A 155 -10.53 6.73 -9.11
C MET A 155 -10.26 8.23 -8.85
N GLU A 156 -9.53 8.56 -7.78
CA GLU A 156 -9.05 9.91 -7.49
C GLU A 156 -8.16 10.46 -8.62
N SER A 157 -7.28 9.63 -9.16
CA SER A 157 -6.43 9.98 -10.30
C SER A 157 -7.26 10.19 -11.57
N GLN A 158 -8.29 9.36 -11.81
CA GLN A 158 -9.23 9.57 -12.91
C GLN A 158 -9.99 10.89 -12.78
N TYR A 159 -10.41 11.24 -11.56
CA TYR A 159 -11.06 12.54 -11.30
C TYR A 159 -10.12 13.72 -11.57
N LEU A 160 -8.87 13.64 -11.09
CA LEU A 160 -7.81 14.63 -11.36
C LEU A 160 -7.51 14.77 -12.86
N LEU A 161 -7.48 13.67 -13.60
CA LEU A 161 -7.24 13.69 -15.04
C LEU A 161 -8.37 14.42 -15.80
N LYS A 162 -9.63 14.25 -15.38
CA LYS A 162 -10.81 14.80 -16.05
C LYS A 162 -11.13 16.23 -15.64
N THR A 163 -10.91 16.58 -14.38
CA THR A 163 -11.38 17.85 -13.80
C THR A 163 -10.28 18.83 -13.44
N ASN A 164 -9.05 18.37 -13.31
CA ASN A 164 -7.93 19.11 -12.69
C ASN A 164 -8.19 19.53 -11.21
N LYS A 165 -9.17 18.94 -10.55
CA LYS A 165 -9.51 19.20 -9.15
C LYS A 165 -9.17 18.00 -8.29
N THR A 166 -8.60 18.24 -7.12
CA THR A 166 -8.35 17.20 -6.12
C THR A 166 -9.67 16.88 -5.40
N LEU A 167 -9.98 15.59 -5.33
CA LEU A 167 -11.07 15.06 -4.52
C LEU A 167 -10.59 13.75 -3.89
N ILE A 168 -10.78 13.62 -2.57
CA ILE A 168 -10.48 12.38 -1.85
C ILE A 168 -11.74 11.53 -1.81
N MET A 169 -11.65 10.28 -2.22
CA MET A 169 -12.77 9.36 -2.34
C MET A 169 -12.81 8.39 -1.18
N SER A 170 -14.02 7.87 -0.90
CA SER A 170 -14.31 7.05 0.27
C SER A 170 -13.89 5.59 0.10
N GLU A 171 -12.89 5.15 0.81
CA GLU A 171 -12.59 3.73 0.98
C GLU A 171 -13.65 3.01 1.81
N GLN A 172 -14.22 3.70 2.82
CA GLN A 172 -15.21 3.12 3.71
C GLN A 172 -16.49 2.73 2.97
N GLN A 173 -16.92 3.53 1.98
CA GLN A 173 -18.06 3.14 1.15
C GLN A 173 -17.85 1.77 0.51
N LEU A 174 -16.65 1.49 -0.02
CA LEU A 174 -16.35 0.18 -0.61
C LEU A 174 -16.39 -0.93 0.43
N ILE A 175 -15.83 -0.69 1.62
CA ILE A 175 -15.80 -1.64 2.74
C ILE A 175 -17.22 -2.01 3.16
N ASP A 176 -18.09 -1.00 3.33
CA ASP A 176 -19.43 -1.19 3.86
C ASP A 176 -20.43 -1.68 2.81
N CYS A 177 -20.30 -1.24 1.56
CA CYS A 177 -21.33 -1.40 0.55
C CYS A 177 -21.04 -2.46 -0.50
N ASP A 178 -19.77 -2.72 -0.83
CA ASP A 178 -19.45 -3.76 -1.82
C ASP A 178 -19.47 -5.16 -1.19
N LYS A 179 -20.65 -5.76 -1.16
CA LYS A 179 -20.88 -7.09 -0.56
C LYS A 179 -20.24 -8.27 -1.32
N ARG A 180 -19.59 -8.01 -2.46
CA ARG A 180 -18.81 -9.01 -3.20
C ARG A 180 -17.36 -9.10 -2.70
N ASN A 181 -16.90 -8.07 -2.02
CA ASN A 181 -15.68 -8.06 -1.23
C ASN A 181 -15.98 -8.35 0.25
N LYS A 182 -14.95 -8.52 1.08
CA LYS A 182 -15.09 -9.01 2.46
C LYS A 182 -14.74 -7.93 3.50
N GLY A 183 -14.90 -6.65 3.15
CA GLY A 183 -14.59 -5.53 4.05
C GLY A 183 -13.13 -5.53 4.49
N CYS A 184 -12.88 -5.44 5.79
CA CYS A 184 -11.54 -5.50 6.39
C CYS A 184 -10.87 -6.89 6.33
N ARG A 185 -11.62 -7.93 5.95
CA ARG A 185 -11.06 -9.28 5.76
C ARG A 185 -10.52 -9.53 4.36
N GLY A 186 -10.49 -8.49 3.52
CA GLY A 186 -9.89 -8.51 2.20
C GLY A 186 -10.86 -8.36 1.05
N GLY A 187 -10.29 -8.23 -0.14
CA GLY A 187 -11.05 -8.06 -1.37
C GLY A 187 -10.15 -7.91 -2.60
N VAL A 188 -10.76 -7.51 -3.72
CA VAL A 188 -10.11 -7.33 -5.02
C VAL A 188 -10.67 -6.10 -5.75
N MET A 189 -9.82 -5.40 -6.49
CA MET A 189 -10.18 -4.14 -7.14
C MET A 189 -11.18 -4.31 -8.29
N ASN A 190 -11.11 -5.41 -9.05
CA ASN A 190 -12.06 -5.63 -10.14
C ASN A 190 -13.52 -5.68 -9.66
N LYS A 191 -13.77 -6.29 -8.50
CA LYS A 191 -15.12 -6.31 -7.92
C LYS A 191 -15.56 -4.93 -7.43
N ALA A 192 -14.62 -4.17 -6.86
CA ALA A 192 -14.89 -2.78 -6.50
C ALA A 192 -15.23 -1.92 -7.72
N TYR A 193 -14.51 -2.10 -8.83
CA TYR A 193 -14.86 -1.39 -10.08
C TYR A 193 -16.23 -1.79 -10.61
N GLU A 194 -16.60 -3.07 -10.58
CA GLU A 194 -17.94 -3.52 -10.97
C GLU A 194 -19.04 -2.96 -10.04
N TYR A 195 -18.76 -2.83 -8.73
CA TYR A 195 -19.67 -2.13 -7.81
C TYR A 195 -19.83 -0.67 -8.23
N LEU A 196 -18.74 0.05 -8.49
CA LEU A 196 -18.73 1.47 -8.85
C LEU A 196 -19.29 1.77 -10.24
N MET A 197 -19.40 0.78 -11.12
CA MET A 197 -20.14 0.95 -12.40
C MET A 197 -21.63 1.18 -12.17
N ASN A 198 -22.19 0.63 -11.11
CA ASN A 198 -23.61 0.71 -10.81
C ASN A 198 -23.94 1.82 -9.81
N SER A 199 -23.16 1.96 -8.74
CA SER A 199 -23.45 2.89 -7.66
C SER A 199 -22.78 4.26 -7.82
N GLY A 200 -21.59 4.31 -8.38
CA GLY A 200 -20.70 5.47 -8.23
C GLY A 200 -20.02 5.52 -6.87
N MET A 201 -19.13 6.48 -6.70
CA MET A 201 -18.27 6.65 -5.52
C MET A 201 -18.49 8.02 -4.90
N MET A 202 -18.67 8.07 -3.57
CA MET A 202 -18.81 9.28 -2.78
C MET A 202 -17.44 9.83 -2.37
N SER A 203 -17.42 11.10 -1.93
CA SER A 203 -16.25 11.72 -1.33
C SER A 203 -15.96 11.12 0.07
N ALA A 204 -14.70 11.22 0.50
CA ALA A 204 -14.33 10.87 1.87
C ALA A 204 -14.87 11.87 2.90
N GLU A 205 -15.24 13.08 2.49
CA GLU A 205 -15.92 14.06 3.34
C GLU A 205 -17.34 13.61 3.69
N ASP A 206 -18.09 13.10 2.71
CA ASP A 206 -19.45 12.59 2.90
C ASP A 206 -19.50 11.19 3.49
N TYR A 207 -18.43 10.41 3.33
CA TYR A 207 -18.34 9.02 3.81
C TYR A 207 -16.92 8.75 4.35
N PRO A 208 -16.60 9.23 5.56
CA PRO A 208 -15.25 9.15 6.12
C PRO A 208 -14.80 7.72 6.41
N TYR A 209 -13.47 7.51 6.40
CA TYR A 209 -12.85 6.24 6.73
C TYR A 209 -12.88 5.98 8.24
N GLU A 210 -13.37 4.81 8.64
CA GLU A 210 -13.59 4.41 10.04
C GLU A 210 -12.68 3.25 10.49
N GLU A 211 -11.91 2.68 9.58
CA GLU A 211 -10.95 1.59 9.86
C GLU A 211 -11.59 0.30 10.41
N ASN A 212 -12.86 0.07 10.14
CA ASN A 212 -13.59 -1.11 10.60
C ASN A 212 -14.65 -1.56 9.59
N ASP A 213 -15.15 -2.79 9.76
CA ASP A 213 -16.30 -3.36 9.06
C ASP A 213 -17.29 -4.02 10.03
N GLU A 214 -17.16 -3.74 11.34
CA GLU A 214 -18.01 -4.27 12.39
C GLU A 214 -19.34 -3.50 12.42
N GLU A 215 -20.45 -4.20 12.17
CA GLU A 215 -21.82 -3.66 12.20
C GLU A 215 -22.07 -2.49 11.23
N THR A 216 -21.23 -2.28 10.23
CA THR A 216 -21.38 -1.15 9.31
C THR A 216 -22.53 -1.39 8.34
N GLN A 217 -23.55 -0.54 8.46
CA GLN A 217 -24.60 -0.44 7.46
C GLN A 217 -24.11 0.45 6.31
N CYS A 218 -24.31 0.01 5.07
CA CYS A 218 -24.04 0.84 3.89
C CYS A 218 -24.85 2.15 3.96
N ARG A 219 -24.14 3.28 3.95
CA ARG A 219 -24.70 4.65 4.02
C ARG A 219 -24.59 5.37 2.67
N TYR A 220 -24.49 4.62 1.58
CA TYR A 220 -24.40 5.17 0.24
C TYR A 220 -25.61 6.04 -0.09
N GLN A 221 -25.36 7.23 -0.70
CA GLN A 221 -26.35 8.18 -1.17
C GLN A 221 -26.03 8.51 -2.64
N GLU A 222 -26.98 8.21 -3.53
CA GLU A 222 -26.78 8.35 -4.98
C GLU A 222 -26.54 9.81 -5.40
N ASP A 223 -27.24 10.74 -4.76
CA ASP A 223 -27.12 12.19 -4.98
C ASP A 223 -25.80 12.79 -4.49
N LYS A 224 -24.98 12.02 -3.76
CA LYS A 224 -23.64 12.39 -3.32
C LYS A 224 -22.52 11.66 -4.04
N ALA A 225 -22.85 10.77 -4.95
CA ALA A 225 -21.84 10.10 -5.78
C ALA A 225 -21.20 11.09 -6.74
N VAL A 226 -19.89 11.17 -6.77
CA VAL A 226 -19.13 12.19 -7.53
C VAL A 226 -18.50 11.62 -8.80
N MET A 227 -18.30 10.29 -8.83
CA MET A 227 -17.67 9.60 -9.94
C MET A 227 -18.11 8.16 -10.02
N LYS A 228 -18.26 7.61 -11.19
CA LYS A 228 -18.50 6.17 -11.41
C LYS A 228 -17.45 5.58 -12.34
N VAL A 229 -17.34 4.28 -12.35
CA VAL A 229 -16.53 3.54 -13.33
C VAL A 229 -17.34 3.40 -14.62
N LYS A 230 -16.77 3.89 -15.73
CA LYS A 230 -17.33 3.72 -17.08
C LYS A 230 -16.90 2.37 -17.66
N SER A 231 -15.62 2.03 -17.53
CA SER A 231 -15.06 0.76 -17.96
C SER A 231 -13.78 0.43 -17.18
N TRP A 232 -13.45 -0.86 -17.10
CA TRP A 232 -12.21 -1.34 -16.53
C TRP A 232 -11.76 -2.60 -17.27
N GLY A 233 -10.50 -2.99 -17.09
CA GLY A 233 -9.96 -4.23 -17.64
C GLY A 233 -8.58 -4.54 -17.08
N PHE A 234 -8.11 -5.76 -17.37
CA PHE A 234 -6.77 -6.22 -17.03
C PHE A 234 -5.76 -5.81 -18.07
N ALA A 235 -4.52 -5.54 -17.69
CA ALA A 235 -3.42 -5.61 -18.62
C ALA A 235 -3.40 -7.02 -19.22
N GLY A 236 -3.62 -7.13 -20.53
CA GLY A 236 -3.79 -8.40 -21.25
C GLY A 236 -2.54 -9.26 -21.33
N THR A 237 -1.44 -8.78 -20.80
CA THR A 237 -0.13 -9.40 -20.84
C THR A 237 0.62 -9.20 -19.54
N GLN A 238 1.61 -10.05 -19.31
CA GLN A 238 2.58 -9.85 -18.24
C GLN A 238 3.83 -9.07 -18.71
N ASP A 239 3.80 -8.52 -19.91
CA ASP A 239 4.87 -7.66 -20.43
C ASP A 239 4.84 -6.30 -19.73
N GLU A 240 5.90 -6.00 -19.02
CA GLU A 240 6.02 -4.76 -18.26
C GLU A 240 6.13 -3.51 -19.18
N GLU A 241 6.55 -3.66 -20.45
CA GLU A 241 6.54 -2.57 -21.43
C GLU A 241 5.09 -2.19 -21.84
N GLU A 242 4.20 -3.17 -22.00
CA GLU A 242 2.79 -2.89 -22.24
C GLU A 242 2.13 -2.24 -21.01
N ILE A 243 2.51 -2.65 -19.80
CA ILE A 243 2.01 -2.03 -18.56
C ILE A 243 2.46 -0.56 -18.46
N LYS A 244 3.70 -0.23 -18.88
CA LYS A 244 4.16 1.17 -18.97
C LYS A 244 3.31 1.99 -19.94
N ALA A 245 3.01 1.45 -21.11
CA ALA A 245 2.16 2.12 -22.09
C ALA A 245 0.74 2.33 -21.55
N LEU A 246 0.13 1.31 -20.94
CA LEU A 246 -1.18 1.42 -20.29
C LEU A 246 -1.19 2.46 -19.17
N LEU A 247 -0.12 2.53 -18.38
CA LEU A 247 0.03 3.56 -17.34
C LEU A 247 -0.03 4.98 -17.91
N ILE A 248 0.59 5.21 -19.06
CA ILE A 248 0.55 6.51 -19.72
C ILE A 248 -0.84 6.79 -20.31
N GLU A 249 -1.45 5.82 -20.96
CA GLU A 249 -2.73 5.97 -21.65
C GLU A 249 -3.93 6.09 -20.70
N LYS A 250 -3.93 5.28 -19.63
CA LYS A 250 -5.11 5.16 -18.72
C LYS A 250 -4.97 5.98 -17.45
N GLY A 251 -3.77 6.49 -17.12
CA GLY A 251 -3.46 7.08 -15.81
C GLY A 251 -2.95 6.03 -14.83
N PRO A 252 -2.81 6.37 -13.54
CA PRO A 252 -2.41 5.42 -12.50
C PRO A 252 -3.21 4.13 -12.53
N LEU A 253 -2.51 2.99 -12.40
CA LEU A 253 -3.10 1.66 -12.49
C LEU A 253 -3.19 1.03 -11.10
N SER A 254 -4.29 0.36 -10.77
CA SER A 254 -4.30 -0.51 -9.61
C SER A 254 -3.60 -1.82 -9.93
N GLY A 255 -2.86 -2.34 -8.96
CA GLY A 255 -2.10 -3.57 -9.13
C GLY A 255 -1.96 -4.32 -7.81
N ALA A 256 -1.23 -5.42 -7.86
CA ALA A 256 -0.93 -6.20 -6.67
C ALA A 256 0.51 -6.69 -6.65
N VAL A 257 1.04 -6.86 -5.44
CA VAL A 257 2.38 -7.38 -5.21
C VAL A 257 2.40 -8.35 -4.04
N ASN A 258 3.48 -9.12 -3.92
CA ASN A 258 3.87 -9.71 -2.65
C ASN A 258 4.56 -8.64 -1.81
N ALA A 259 3.85 -8.08 -0.85
CA ALA A 259 4.37 -6.99 -0.02
C ALA A 259 5.01 -7.47 1.29
N PHE A 260 5.04 -8.77 1.55
CA PHE A 260 5.62 -9.30 2.78
C PHE A 260 7.08 -8.85 3.00
N PRO A 261 7.99 -8.89 2.00
CA PRO A 261 9.36 -8.44 2.18
C PRO A 261 9.50 -6.94 2.39
N LEU A 262 8.45 -6.17 2.13
CA LEU A 262 8.45 -4.71 2.22
C LEU A 262 8.10 -4.17 3.62
N MET A 263 7.79 -5.04 4.59
CA MET A 263 7.38 -4.66 5.95
C MET A 263 8.26 -3.54 6.53
N PHE A 264 9.58 -3.65 6.43
CA PHE A 264 10.55 -2.69 6.96
C PHE A 264 11.24 -1.85 5.88
N TYR A 265 10.70 -1.82 4.67
CA TYR A 265 11.26 -1.01 3.59
C TYR A 265 11.28 0.48 3.97
N ALA A 266 12.41 1.15 3.68
CA ALA A 266 12.65 2.55 4.04
C ALA A 266 13.28 3.36 2.90
N GLY A 267 13.39 2.77 1.71
CA GLY A 267 13.86 3.47 0.51
C GLY A 267 14.84 2.68 -0.36
N GLY A 268 15.21 3.27 -1.48
CA GLY A 268 16.02 2.66 -2.51
C GLY A 268 15.20 1.76 -3.44
N ILE A 269 15.80 1.24 -4.50
CA ILE A 269 15.12 0.32 -5.41
C ILE A 269 15.10 -1.07 -4.76
N PHE A 270 13.89 -1.60 -4.47
CA PHE A 270 13.74 -2.96 -3.99
C PHE A 270 14.05 -3.93 -5.14
N ASN A 271 15.24 -4.52 -5.10
CA ASN A 271 15.79 -5.39 -6.13
C ASN A 271 16.56 -6.56 -5.49
N PRO A 272 15.88 -7.51 -4.84
CA PRO A 272 16.55 -8.65 -4.23
C PRO A 272 17.27 -9.51 -5.28
N TRP A 273 18.43 -10.05 -4.94
CA TRP A 273 19.29 -10.84 -5.82
C TRP A 273 18.63 -12.13 -6.33
N PHE A 274 17.70 -12.68 -5.55
CA PHE A 274 17.00 -13.91 -5.88
C PHE A 274 15.49 -13.69 -5.80
N ASP A 275 14.78 -14.15 -6.80
CA ASP A 275 13.31 -13.98 -6.90
C ASP A 275 12.56 -14.68 -5.77
N PHE A 276 13.11 -15.75 -5.16
CA PHE A 276 12.51 -16.39 -4.00
C PHE A 276 12.42 -15.49 -2.75
N LEU A 277 13.19 -14.39 -2.71
CA LEU A 277 13.07 -13.38 -1.63
C LEU A 277 11.86 -12.48 -1.79
N CYS A 278 11.28 -12.43 -3.01
CA CYS A 278 10.00 -11.81 -3.27
C CYS A 278 9.22 -12.64 -4.31
N PRO A 279 8.60 -13.73 -3.89
CA PRO A 279 7.88 -14.61 -4.79
C PRO A 279 6.70 -13.90 -5.45
N SER A 280 6.27 -14.42 -6.61
CA SER A 280 5.16 -13.85 -7.40
C SER A 280 3.76 -14.08 -6.81
N THR A 281 3.64 -14.75 -5.66
CA THR A 281 2.36 -14.92 -4.97
C THR A 281 1.94 -13.60 -4.35
N ILE A 282 1.09 -12.88 -5.06
CA ILE A 282 0.58 -11.56 -4.63
C ILE A 282 -0.30 -11.68 -3.39
N ASN A 283 -0.28 -10.65 -2.53
CA ASN A 283 -1.04 -10.62 -1.27
C ASN A 283 -1.46 -9.21 -0.82
N HIS A 284 -1.10 -8.18 -1.58
CA HIS A 284 -1.36 -6.79 -1.22
C HIS A 284 -1.68 -5.96 -2.46
N ALA A 285 -2.71 -5.12 -2.39
CA ALA A 285 -3.10 -4.21 -3.45
C ALA A 285 -2.36 -2.86 -3.33
N ILE A 286 -1.94 -2.33 -4.47
CA ILE A 286 -1.16 -1.09 -4.61
C ILE A 286 -1.62 -0.28 -5.82
N THR A 287 -1.05 0.94 -5.97
CA THR A 287 -1.27 1.75 -7.16
C THR A 287 0.06 2.08 -7.85
N ILE A 288 0.19 1.68 -9.11
CA ILE A 288 1.35 2.01 -9.95
C ILE A 288 1.13 3.42 -10.47
N VAL A 289 2.07 4.35 -10.18
CA VAL A 289 1.94 5.77 -10.52
C VAL A 289 3.03 6.27 -11.45
N GLY A 290 4.06 5.48 -11.67
CA GLY A 290 5.16 5.86 -12.53
C GLY A 290 6.20 4.76 -12.69
N TYR A 291 7.20 5.07 -13.46
CA TYR A 291 8.42 4.28 -13.63
C TYR A 291 9.60 5.18 -13.93
N GLY A 292 10.80 4.68 -13.73
CA GLY A 292 12.01 5.44 -13.99
C GLY A 292 13.24 4.56 -14.13
N THR A 293 14.37 5.22 -14.36
CA THR A 293 15.68 4.57 -14.47
C THR A 293 16.67 5.31 -13.57
N GLU A 294 17.39 4.56 -12.75
CA GLU A 294 18.48 5.09 -11.93
C GLU A 294 19.73 4.22 -12.14
N GLY A 295 20.78 4.80 -12.78
CA GLY A 295 21.89 4.04 -13.30
C GLY A 295 21.44 3.06 -14.40
N GLU A 296 21.70 1.78 -14.19
CA GLU A 296 21.29 0.70 -15.12
C GLU A 296 19.97 0.02 -14.68
N THR A 297 19.39 0.42 -13.56
CA THR A 297 18.21 -0.23 -12.99
C THR A 297 16.94 0.55 -13.33
N GLN A 298 16.05 -0.07 -14.08
CA GLN A 298 14.69 0.41 -14.26
C GLN A 298 13.82 0.01 -13.06
N TYR A 299 12.83 0.84 -12.71
CA TYR A 299 11.98 0.61 -11.57
C TYR A 299 10.57 1.17 -11.74
N TRP A 300 9.61 0.54 -11.08
CA TRP A 300 8.28 1.06 -10.86
C TRP A 300 8.25 2.04 -9.68
N ILE A 301 7.41 3.07 -9.77
CA ILE A 301 7.05 3.95 -8.67
C ILE A 301 5.66 3.57 -8.22
N ILE A 302 5.54 3.14 -6.97
CA ILE A 302 4.33 2.52 -6.45
C ILE A 302 3.85 3.26 -5.22
N LYS A 303 2.58 3.72 -5.24
CA LYS A 303 1.88 4.31 -4.11
C LYS A 303 1.33 3.19 -3.23
N ASN A 304 1.62 3.26 -1.92
CA ASN A 304 1.12 2.33 -0.93
C ASN A 304 0.03 2.99 -0.05
N SER A 305 -0.57 2.20 0.83
CA SER A 305 -1.64 2.60 1.77
C SER A 305 -1.23 2.45 3.24
N TRP A 306 0.07 2.61 3.55
CA TRP A 306 0.61 2.46 4.90
C TRP A 306 1.10 3.77 5.52
N GLY A 307 0.55 4.91 5.05
CA GLY A 307 0.90 6.25 5.52
C GLY A 307 2.26 6.75 5.00
N GLU A 308 2.47 8.06 5.13
CA GLU A 308 3.67 8.74 4.64
C GLU A 308 4.93 8.42 5.45
N SER A 309 4.78 7.93 6.68
CA SER A 309 5.92 7.57 7.54
C SER A 309 6.61 6.27 7.13
N TRP A 310 5.99 5.48 6.25
CA TRP A 310 6.54 4.25 5.69
C TRP A 310 7.21 4.51 4.33
N GLY A 311 8.29 3.79 4.06
CA GLY A 311 8.96 3.79 2.76
C GLY A 311 9.54 5.16 2.35
N GLU A 312 9.34 5.54 1.11
CA GLU A 312 9.72 6.83 0.52
C GLU A 312 8.49 7.76 0.52
N ASN A 313 8.14 8.34 1.69
CA ASN A 313 6.93 9.15 1.90
C ASN A 313 5.64 8.40 1.48
N GLY A 314 5.53 7.12 1.84
CA GLY A 314 4.40 6.26 1.52
C GLY A 314 4.47 5.57 0.16
N TYR A 315 5.56 5.76 -0.59
CA TYR A 315 5.85 5.10 -1.85
C TYR A 315 6.98 4.09 -1.70
N PHE A 316 7.11 3.21 -2.68
CA PHE A 316 8.28 2.37 -2.85
C PHE A 316 8.65 2.23 -4.31
N ARG A 317 9.93 1.93 -4.54
CA ARG A 317 10.45 1.63 -5.88
C ARG A 317 10.78 0.15 -5.99
N LEU A 318 10.26 -0.49 -7.02
CA LEU A 318 10.42 -1.92 -7.30
C LEU A 318 11.13 -2.11 -8.62
N ALA A 319 12.21 -2.89 -8.66
CA ALA A 319 12.93 -3.14 -9.91
C ALA A 319 11.99 -3.74 -10.99
N LEU A 320 12.13 -3.22 -12.21
CA LEU A 320 11.32 -3.53 -13.36
C LEU A 320 12.02 -4.56 -14.26
N GLY A 321 11.26 -5.28 -15.08
CA GLY A 321 11.77 -6.17 -16.14
C GLY A 321 11.86 -7.65 -15.76
N ARG A 322 11.41 -8.04 -14.53
CA ARG A 322 11.43 -9.44 -14.07
C ARG A 322 10.10 -9.91 -13.46
N GLY A 323 9.05 -9.10 -13.51
CA GLY A 323 7.80 -9.39 -12.81
C GLY A 323 7.99 -9.58 -11.30
N LEU A 324 8.96 -8.87 -10.72
CA LEU A 324 9.38 -9.03 -9.34
C LEU A 324 8.20 -8.85 -8.38
N CYS A 325 8.11 -9.68 -7.34
CA CYS A 325 7.00 -9.70 -6.38
C CYS A 325 5.62 -9.90 -7.03
N GLY A 326 5.56 -10.38 -8.27
CA GLY A 326 4.30 -10.59 -9.02
C GLY A 326 3.63 -9.33 -9.52
N ILE A 327 4.33 -8.19 -9.60
CA ILE A 327 3.79 -6.88 -10.00
C ILE A 327 3.01 -6.91 -11.33
N ASN A 328 3.41 -7.76 -12.26
CA ASN A 328 2.81 -7.89 -13.57
C ASN A 328 1.70 -8.95 -13.67
N THR A 329 1.30 -9.57 -12.56
CA THR A 329 0.33 -10.68 -12.57
C THR A 329 -1.13 -10.25 -12.42
N TYR A 330 -1.36 -9.09 -11.81
CA TYR A 330 -2.69 -8.55 -11.55
C TYR A 330 -2.63 -7.02 -11.59
N VAL A 331 -2.78 -6.46 -12.79
CA VAL A 331 -2.76 -5.02 -13.06
C VAL A 331 -4.04 -4.66 -13.78
N LEU A 332 -4.72 -3.59 -13.33
CA LEU A 332 -5.97 -3.11 -13.90
C LEU A 332 -5.89 -1.64 -14.25
N GLY A 333 -6.42 -1.32 -15.44
CA GLY A 333 -6.75 0.03 -15.83
C GLY A 333 -8.24 0.31 -15.69
N VAL A 334 -8.58 1.54 -15.34
CA VAL A 334 -9.95 2.01 -15.18
C VAL A 334 -10.16 3.31 -15.95
N GLU A 335 -11.34 3.47 -16.54
CA GLU A 335 -11.84 4.73 -17.06
C GLU A 335 -13.01 5.19 -16.17
N GLY A 336 -12.84 6.32 -15.52
CA GLY A 336 -13.89 6.92 -14.70
C GLY A 336 -14.76 7.88 -15.49
N GLU A 337 -15.95 8.16 -14.99
CA GLU A 337 -16.88 9.16 -15.48
C GLU A 337 -17.35 10.05 -14.32
N VAL A 338 -17.20 11.36 -14.46
CA VAL A 338 -17.64 12.33 -13.45
C VAL A 338 -19.17 12.40 -13.49
N ILE A 339 -19.79 12.36 -12.32
CA ILE A 339 -21.25 12.52 -12.17
C ILE A 339 -21.52 14.03 -11.99
N GLU A 340 -22.33 14.60 -12.86
CA GLU A 340 -22.80 15.98 -12.78
C GLU A 340 -24.18 15.97 -12.10
N HIS A 341 -24.34 16.76 -11.03
CA HIS A 341 -25.60 16.96 -10.29
C HIS A 341 -26.21 18.31 -10.58
#